data_4b27a98d36246f9c36f55d40eecd7529
#
_entry.id   4b27a98d36246f9c36f55d40eecd7529
#
_cell.length_a   1.000
_cell.length_b   1.000
_cell.length_c   1.000
_cell.angle_alpha   90.00
_cell.angle_beta   90.00
_cell.angle_gamma   90.00
#
_symmetry.space_group_name_H-M   'P 1'
#
loop_
_entity.id
_entity.type
_entity.pdbx_description
1 polymer ?
#
loop_
_entity_poly.entity_id
_entity_poly.type
_entity_poly.pdbx_seq_one_letter_code
_entity_poly.pdbx_strand_id
1 'polypeptide(L)'
;MKKTCKTLLLSLLVLVFACAAAHCEETASVYDDISMTELLPELVARLDEPLLTEDGYYDFGGALVAAYESGRLKGKILAFDDIAAVAAPSQADFTQAHSLRQGASIESVEELMGGPGREIAMLRLSDGENAGSRRVLAWANEAGDAMEALFELDDGQWVLFAAVRIPAAAH
;
A
#
# COMPACT_ATOMS: atom_id res chain seq x y z
N MET A 1 -20.54 -6.97 13.95
CA MET A 1 -19.28 -6.23 13.91
C MET A 1 -18.33 -6.57 12.75
N LYS A 2 -18.57 -7.65 11.95
CA LYS A 2 -17.72 -7.99 10.77
C LYS A 2 -17.87 -7.07 9.54
N LYS A 3 -18.85 -6.17 9.50
CA LYS A 3 -19.10 -5.28 8.34
C LYS A 3 -18.25 -4.00 8.34
N THR A 4 -17.84 -3.50 9.50
CA THR A 4 -17.08 -2.24 9.63
C THR A 4 -15.63 -2.35 9.12
N CYS A 5 -14.98 -3.49 9.32
CA CYS A 5 -13.59 -3.68 8.87
C CYS A 5 -13.46 -3.76 7.33
N LYS A 6 -14.46 -4.37 6.65
CA LYS A 6 -14.48 -4.41 5.17
C LYS A 6 -14.74 -3.05 4.53
N THR A 7 -15.54 -2.21 5.20
CA THR A 7 -15.84 -0.85 4.71
C THR A 7 -14.64 0.07 4.85
N LEU A 8 -13.87 -0.07 5.94
CA LEU A 8 -12.63 0.71 6.14
C LEU A 8 -11.55 0.37 5.10
N LEU A 9 -11.43 -0.92 4.75
CA LEU A 9 -10.46 -1.37 3.74
C LEU A 9 -10.84 -0.88 2.34
N LEU A 10 -12.13 -0.91 2.01
CA LEU A 10 -12.63 -0.44 0.72
C LEU A 10 -12.55 1.08 0.58
N SER A 11 -12.79 1.84 1.67
CA SER A 11 -12.60 3.29 1.66
C SER A 11 -11.13 3.68 1.61
N LEU A 12 -10.23 2.89 2.20
CA LEU A 12 -8.79 3.11 2.11
C LEU A 12 -8.27 2.90 0.68
N LEU A 13 -8.78 1.89 -0.03
CA LEU A 13 -8.44 1.64 -1.43
C LEU A 13 -8.96 2.74 -2.39
N VAL A 14 -10.05 3.39 -2.05
CA VAL A 14 -10.69 4.45 -2.88
C VAL A 14 -10.04 5.83 -2.68
N LEU A 15 -9.36 6.07 -1.54
CA LEU A 15 -8.69 7.35 -1.26
C LEU A 15 -7.37 7.53 -2.02
N VAL A 16 -6.88 6.48 -2.69
CA VAL A 16 -5.60 6.47 -3.43
C VAL A 16 -5.62 7.31 -4.72
N PHE A 17 -6.73 7.94 -5.11
CA PHE A 17 -6.92 8.46 -6.47
C PHE A 17 -6.80 9.96 -6.67
N ALA A 18 -6.08 10.73 -5.86
CA ALA A 18 -5.98 12.17 -6.10
C ALA A 18 -4.67 12.84 -5.68
N CYS A 19 -3.56 12.61 -6.38
CA CYS A 19 -2.42 13.54 -6.37
C CYS A 19 -1.44 13.37 -7.55
N ALA A 20 -0.91 14.49 -8.06
CA ALA A 20 -0.23 14.62 -9.34
C ALA A 20 1.22 14.09 -9.40
N ALA A 21 1.61 13.60 -10.57
CA ALA A 21 2.80 12.81 -10.90
C ALA A 21 4.21 13.45 -10.76
N ALA A 22 4.37 14.65 -10.22
CA ALA A 22 5.63 15.40 -10.32
C ALA A 22 6.69 15.09 -9.23
N HIS A 23 6.36 14.32 -8.18
CA HIS A 23 7.29 14.01 -7.08
C HIS A 23 7.38 12.52 -6.73
N CYS A 24 7.10 11.64 -7.67
CA CYS A 24 6.96 10.20 -7.40
C CYS A 24 8.20 9.54 -6.77
N GLU A 25 9.40 9.77 -7.31
CA GLU A 25 10.60 9.08 -6.82
C GLU A 25 11.05 9.58 -5.44
N GLU A 26 10.98 10.89 -5.21
CA GLU A 26 11.37 11.48 -3.92
C GLU A 26 10.43 11.04 -2.80
N THR A 27 9.12 11.08 -3.03
CA THR A 27 8.12 10.63 -2.06
C THR A 27 8.21 9.13 -1.80
N ALA A 28 8.48 8.34 -2.83
CA ALA A 28 8.66 6.90 -2.70
C ALA A 28 9.90 6.56 -1.85
N SER A 29 11.00 7.32 -2.00
CA SER A 29 12.19 7.19 -1.15
C SER A 29 11.88 7.54 0.31
N VAL A 30 11.12 8.62 0.53
CA VAL A 30 10.70 9.02 1.87
C VAL A 30 9.84 7.94 2.53
N TYR A 31 8.90 7.34 1.78
CA TYR A 31 8.07 6.25 2.29
C TYR A 31 8.90 5.06 2.78
N ASP A 32 9.93 4.65 2.01
CA ASP A 32 10.79 3.53 2.37
C ASP A 32 11.55 3.76 3.68
N ASP A 33 11.94 5.03 3.93
CA ASP A 33 12.67 5.43 5.12
C ASP A 33 11.81 5.53 6.39
N ILE A 34 10.47 5.49 6.27
CA ILE A 34 9.59 5.58 7.42
C ILE A 34 9.51 4.23 8.14
N SER A 35 9.99 4.20 9.37
CA SER A 35 9.83 3.05 10.26
C SER A 35 8.40 3.01 10.85
N MET A 36 7.79 1.81 10.89
CA MET A 36 6.51 1.62 11.58
C MET A 36 6.56 1.84 13.10
N THR A 37 7.73 2.15 13.65
CA THR A 37 7.90 2.54 15.06
C THR A 37 8.06 4.04 15.24
N GLU A 38 8.12 4.82 14.15
CA GLU A 38 8.35 6.25 14.17
C GLU A 38 7.20 7.00 14.83
N LEU A 39 7.50 7.99 15.64
CA LEU A 39 6.53 8.82 16.34
C LEU A 39 6.10 10.00 15.44
N LEU A 40 4.87 10.46 15.59
CA LEU A 40 4.36 11.60 14.80
C LEU A 40 5.26 12.85 14.86
N PRO A 41 5.78 13.29 16.04
CA PRO A 41 6.66 14.44 16.09
C PRO A 41 7.98 14.26 15.32
N GLU A 42 8.49 13.02 15.23
CA GLU A 42 9.70 12.69 14.47
C GLU A 42 9.45 12.83 12.98
N LEU A 43 8.31 12.32 12.51
CA LEU A 43 7.91 12.41 11.11
C LEU A 43 7.63 13.86 10.71
N VAL A 44 6.92 14.64 11.53
CA VAL A 44 6.66 16.07 11.32
C VAL A 44 7.97 16.87 11.25
N ALA A 45 8.94 16.57 12.12
CA ALA A 45 10.24 17.25 12.10
C ALA A 45 11.04 17.01 10.82
N ARG A 46 10.74 15.90 10.10
CA ARG A 46 11.43 15.50 8.88
C ARG A 46 10.71 15.92 7.59
N LEU A 47 9.38 15.96 7.60
CA LEU A 47 8.54 16.08 6.40
C LEU A 47 7.64 17.32 6.36
N ASP A 48 7.82 18.29 7.24
CA ASP A 48 6.90 19.40 7.42
C ASP A 48 5.56 19.02 8.09
N GLU A 49 4.74 20.04 8.34
CA GLU A 49 3.48 19.90 9.07
C GLU A 49 2.39 19.29 8.15
N PRO A 50 1.82 18.14 8.49
CA PRO A 50 0.82 17.49 7.68
C PRO A 50 -0.56 18.14 7.80
N LEU A 51 -1.41 17.94 6.80
CA LEU A 51 -2.83 18.21 6.90
C LEU A 51 -3.53 17.02 7.58
N LEU A 52 -4.31 17.30 8.62
CA LEU A 52 -5.18 16.29 9.21
C LEU A 52 -6.45 16.19 8.36
N THR A 53 -6.70 15.01 7.78
CA THR A 53 -7.89 14.75 6.98
C THR A 53 -9.13 14.58 7.87
N GLU A 54 -10.33 14.69 7.29
CA GLU A 54 -11.60 14.47 8.00
C GLU A 54 -11.71 13.05 8.58
N ASP A 55 -11.06 12.07 7.94
CA ASP A 55 -11.04 10.67 8.38
C ASP A 55 -9.96 10.39 9.44
N GLY A 56 -9.19 11.40 9.86
CA GLY A 56 -8.20 11.28 10.92
C GLY A 56 -6.83 10.79 10.46
N TYR A 57 -6.52 10.86 9.18
CA TYR A 57 -5.19 10.58 8.63
C TYR A 57 -4.35 11.85 8.54
N TYR A 58 -3.04 11.70 8.53
CA TYR A 58 -2.07 12.77 8.33
C TYR A 58 -1.55 12.72 6.89
N ASP A 59 -1.91 13.72 6.11
CA ASP A 59 -1.44 13.90 4.73
C ASP A 59 -0.22 14.84 4.75
N PHE A 60 0.95 14.29 4.45
CA PHE A 60 2.23 15.01 4.40
C PHE A 60 2.47 15.67 3.03
N GLY A 61 1.47 15.66 2.16
CA GLY A 61 1.62 16.13 0.79
C GLY A 61 2.34 15.10 -0.10
N GLY A 62 2.39 15.38 -1.41
CA GLY A 62 3.17 14.58 -2.36
C GLY A 62 2.82 13.09 -2.42
N ALA A 63 1.62 12.69 -1.98
CA ALA A 63 1.15 11.30 -1.99
C ALA A 63 1.58 10.41 -0.80
N LEU A 64 2.08 10.97 0.29
CA LEU A 64 2.35 10.22 1.51
C LEU A 64 1.26 10.48 2.55
N VAL A 65 0.55 9.42 2.94
CA VAL A 65 -0.48 9.44 3.98
C VAL A 65 -0.09 8.51 5.12
N ALA A 66 -0.23 8.98 6.35
CA ALA A 66 0.07 8.20 7.55
C ALA A 66 -1.13 8.18 8.51
N ALA A 67 -1.34 7.04 9.15
CA ALA A 67 -2.32 6.83 10.20
C ALA A 67 -1.61 6.70 11.55
N TYR A 68 -2.03 7.49 12.54
CA TYR A 68 -1.51 7.40 13.91
C TYR A 68 -2.63 7.09 14.90
N GLU A 69 -2.32 6.28 15.88
CA GLU A 69 -3.19 5.99 17.02
C GLU A 69 -2.37 6.08 18.30
N SER A 70 -2.81 6.90 19.26
CA SER A 70 -2.09 7.11 20.52
C SER A 70 -0.60 7.50 20.31
N GLY A 71 -0.31 8.29 19.27
CA GLY A 71 1.03 8.78 18.93
C GLY A 71 1.95 7.76 18.25
N ARG A 72 1.44 6.55 17.93
CA ARG A 72 2.19 5.50 17.24
C ARG A 72 1.69 5.32 15.81
N LEU A 73 2.61 5.13 14.89
CA LEU A 73 2.29 4.85 13.49
C LEU A 73 1.57 3.51 13.35
N LYS A 74 0.38 3.54 12.80
CA LYS A 74 -0.47 2.38 12.52
C LYS A 74 -0.50 2.02 11.04
N GLY A 75 -0.25 3.00 10.19
CA GLY A 75 -0.22 2.76 8.75
C GLY A 75 0.49 3.88 8.01
N LYS A 76 1.10 3.52 6.90
CA LYS A 76 1.68 4.42 5.91
C LYS A 76 1.25 3.97 4.52
N ILE A 77 0.96 4.90 3.64
CA ILE A 77 0.44 4.65 2.29
C ILE A 77 1.07 5.63 1.31
N LEU A 78 1.49 5.13 0.17
CA LEU A 78 1.76 5.91 -1.02
C LEU A 78 0.47 6.05 -1.84
N ALA A 79 -0.04 7.26 -1.97
CA ALA A 79 -1.29 7.56 -2.66
C ALA A 79 -0.99 8.28 -3.98
N PHE A 80 -0.82 7.54 -5.07
CA PHE A 80 -0.56 8.09 -6.40
C PHE A 80 -1.75 7.86 -7.33
N ASP A 81 -1.98 8.81 -8.25
CA ASP A 81 -2.98 8.65 -9.32
C ASP A 81 -2.58 7.56 -10.31
N ASP A 82 -1.28 7.43 -10.57
CA ASP A 82 -0.70 6.40 -11.42
C ASP A 82 0.22 5.50 -10.60
N ILE A 83 -0.33 4.39 -10.11
CA ILE A 83 0.43 3.42 -9.33
C ILE A 83 1.55 2.76 -10.14
N ALA A 84 1.41 2.67 -11.47
CA ALA A 84 2.42 2.08 -12.32
C ALA A 84 3.74 2.89 -12.28
N ALA A 85 3.67 4.19 -12.00
CA ALA A 85 4.86 5.04 -11.90
C ALA A 85 5.77 4.71 -10.70
N VAL A 86 5.23 4.08 -9.67
CA VAL A 86 5.98 3.75 -8.44
C VAL A 86 6.10 2.26 -8.18
N ALA A 87 5.35 1.43 -8.90
CA ALA A 87 5.36 -0.01 -8.77
C ALA A 87 6.70 -0.63 -9.20
N ALA A 88 7.02 -1.81 -8.69
CA ALA A 88 8.17 -2.56 -9.16
C ALA A 88 7.98 -3.03 -10.61
N PRO A 89 9.02 -3.03 -11.45
CA PRO A 89 8.90 -3.51 -12.82
C PRO A 89 8.61 -5.02 -12.85
N SER A 90 7.75 -5.44 -13.77
CA SER A 90 7.37 -6.84 -13.97
C SER A 90 7.31 -7.18 -15.45
N GLN A 91 7.71 -8.40 -15.81
CA GLN A 91 7.51 -8.97 -17.15
C GLN A 91 6.29 -9.89 -17.20
N ALA A 92 5.55 -10.05 -16.10
CA ALA A 92 4.39 -10.92 -16.03
C ALA A 92 3.22 -10.39 -16.87
N ASP A 93 2.47 -11.32 -17.42
CA ASP A 93 1.16 -11.01 -18.02
C ASP A 93 0.08 -10.96 -16.93
N PHE A 94 -0.32 -9.74 -16.58
CA PHE A 94 -1.31 -9.53 -15.52
C PHE A 94 -2.74 -9.97 -15.91
N THR A 95 -2.96 -10.37 -17.17
CA THR A 95 -4.24 -11.01 -17.54
C THR A 95 -4.42 -12.37 -16.86
N GLN A 96 -3.31 -12.97 -16.39
CA GLN A 96 -3.31 -14.23 -15.64
C GLN A 96 -3.42 -14.03 -14.12
N ALA A 97 -3.71 -12.82 -13.64
CA ALA A 97 -3.90 -12.54 -12.22
C ALA A 97 -4.95 -13.41 -11.53
N HIS A 98 -5.91 -13.96 -12.30
CA HIS A 98 -6.88 -14.92 -11.79
C HIS A 98 -6.25 -16.26 -11.33
N SER A 99 -4.99 -16.53 -11.67
CA SER A 99 -4.24 -17.68 -11.16
C SER A 99 -3.76 -17.47 -9.72
N LEU A 100 -3.70 -16.21 -9.25
CA LEU A 100 -3.37 -15.87 -7.87
C LEU A 100 -4.48 -16.36 -6.94
N ARG A 101 -4.11 -17.20 -5.99
CA ARG A 101 -5.06 -17.77 -5.03
C ARG A 101 -4.87 -17.14 -3.66
N GLN A 102 -5.98 -16.84 -3.00
CA GLN A 102 -5.95 -16.46 -1.59
C GLN A 102 -5.20 -17.52 -0.77
N GLY A 103 -4.36 -17.08 0.16
CA GLY A 103 -3.50 -17.94 0.96
C GLY A 103 -2.16 -18.30 0.31
N ALA A 104 -1.87 -17.87 -0.95
CA ALA A 104 -0.55 -18.03 -1.54
C ALA A 104 0.49 -17.22 -0.73
N SER A 105 1.71 -17.77 -0.55
CA SER A 105 2.77 -17.04 0.12
C SER A 105 3.26 -15.85 -0.72
N ILE A 106 3.85 -14.87 -0.08
CA ILE A 106 4.38 -13.70 -0.76
C ILE A 106 5.45 -14.10 -1.79
N GLU A 107 6.31 -15.05 -1.45
CA GLU A 107 7.37 -15.53 -2.33
C GLU A 107 6.80 -16.16 -3.60
N SER A 108 5.69 -16.92 -3.48
CA SER A 108 5.00 -17.50 -4.64
C SER A 108 4.40 -16.45 -5.56
N VAL A 109 3.89 -15.36 -4.97
CA VAL A 109 3.35 -14.24 -5.76
C VAL A 109 4.47 -13.47 -6.44
N GLU A 110 5.57 -13.19 -5.73
CA GLU A 110 6.74 -12.51 -6.27
C GLU A 110 7.39 -13.31 -7.41
N GLU A 111 7.47 -14.63 -7.27
CA GLU A 111 7.94 -15.51 -8.34
C GLU A 111 7.05 -15.41 -9.59
N LEU A 112 5.74 -15.44 -9.41
CA LEU A 112 4.78 -15.29 -10.52
C LEU A 112 4.86 -13.90 -11.18
N MET A 113 5.13 -12.85 -10.39
CA MET A 113 5.29 -11.47 -10.88
C MET A 113 6.67 -11.20 -11.49
N GLY A 114 7.62 -12.14 -11.37
CA GLY A 114 8.97 -12.04 -11.93
C GLY A 114 9.95 -11.28 -11.05
N GLY A 115 9.61 -11.03 -9.79
CA GLY A 115 10.48 -10.39 -8.80
C GLY A 115 9.73 -9.76 -7.64
N PRO A 116 10.47 -9.19 -6.67
CA PRO A 116 9.87 -8.55 -5.50
C PRO A 116 9.00 -7.36 -5.90
N GLY A 117 7.83 -7.22 -5.25
CA GLY A 117 6.95 -6.08 -5.42
C GLY A 117 7.43 -4.86 -4.64
N ARG A 118 7.01 -3.67 -5.08
CA ARG A 118 7.18 -2.43 -4.32
C ARG A 118 6.11 -2.35 -3.23
N GLU A 119 6.51 -2.21 -1.97
CA GLU A 119 5.56 -1.91 -0.90
C GLU A 119 5.02 -0.49 -1.08
N ILE A 120 3.69 -0.38 -1.19
CA ILE A 120 2.99 0.90 -1.34
C ILE A 120 2.07 1.20 -0.16
N ALA A 121 1.78 0.23 0.67
CA ALA A 121 1.05 0.43 1.91
C ALA A 121 1.44 -0.61 2.96
N MET A 122 1.52 -0.17 4.21
CA MET A 122 1.70 -1.00 5.38
C MET A 122 0.73 -0.56 6.48
N LEU A 123 -0.02 -1.49 7.05
CA LEU A 123 -0.94 -1.26 8.16
C LEU A 123 -0.68 -2.25 9.30
N ARG A 124 -0.74 -1.75 10.53
CA ARG A 124 -0.80 -2.56 11.75
C ARG A 124 -2.21 -2.46 12.31
N LEU A 125 -2.95 -3.53 12.22
CA LEU A 125 -4.25 -3.62 12.88
C LEU A 125 -4.00 -3.84 14.37
N SER A 126 -4.37 -2.88 15.19
CA SER A 126 -4.34 -3.03 16.65
C SER A 126 -5.66 -3.62 17.10
N ASP A 127 -5.56 -4.54 18.02
CA ASP A 127 -6.58 -4.99 18.96
C ASP A 127 -7.55 -6.10 18.54
N GLY A 128 -7.46 -7.19 19.26
CA GLY A 128 -8.37 -8.32 19.27
C GLY A 128 -7.85 -9.56 18.54
N GLU A 129 -8.68 -10.57 18.46
CA GLU A 129 -8.38 -11.89 17.86
C GLU A 129 -7.96 -11.85 16.37
N ASN A 130 -8.01 -10.67 15.75
CA ASN A 130 -7.60 -10.41 14.34
C ASN A 130 -6.49 -9.35 14.25
N ALA A 131 -5.69 -9.18 15.30
CA ALA A 131 -4.53 -8.30 15.26
C ALA A 131 -3.52 -8.86 14.26
N GLY A 132 -3.51 -8.32 13.05
CA GLY A 132 -2.61 -8.69 11.98
C GLY A 132 -2.01 -7.45 11.33
N SER A 133 -0.82 -7.60 10.77
CA SER A 133 -0.28 -6.59 9.86
C SER A 133 -0.77 -6.87 8.46
N ARG A 134 -0.95 -5.82 7.67
CA ARG A 134 -1.27 -5.91 6.25
C ARG A 134 -0.32 -5.06 5.45
N ARG A 135 0.04 -5.51 4.28
CA ARG A 135 0.81 -4.71 3.33
C ARG A 135 0.30 -4.91 1.91
N VAL A 136 0.49 -3.89 1.10
CA VAL A 136 0.18 -3.93 -0.32
C VAL A 136 1.50 -3.83 -1.09
N LEU A 137 1.70 -4.77 -1.99
CA LEU A 137 2.78 -4.72 -2.96
C LEU A 137 2.22 -4.41 -4.34
N ALA A 138 2.98 -3.66 -5.13
CA ALA A 138 2.61 -3.27 -6.49
C ALA A 138 3.70 -3.64 -7.49
N TRP A 139 3.27 -4.06 -8.68
CA TRP A 139 4.08 -4.32 -9.87
C TRP A 139 3.47 -3.60 -11.07
N ALA A 140 4.31 -3.21 -12.02
CA ALA A 140 3.87 -2.65 -13.30
C ALA A 140 4.57 -3.36 -14.46
N ASN A 141 3.84 -3.64 -15.54
CA ASN A 141 4.41 -4.22 -16.75
C ASN A 141 4.71 -3.15 -17.80
N GLU A 142 5.38 -3.55 -18.89
CA GLU A 142 5.74 -2.64 -19.99
C GLU A 142 4.53 -2.04 -20.72
N ALA A 143 3.35 -2.66 -20.62
CA ALA A 143 2.11 -2.13 -21.18
C ALA A 143 1.49 -1.00 -20.33
N GLY A 144 2.05 -0.74 -19.15
CA GLY A 144 1.53 0.24 -18.19
C GLY A 144 0.41 -0.28 -17.30
N ASP A 145 0.06 -1.57 -17.39
CA ASP A 145 -0.83 -2.17 -16.41
C ASP A 145 -0.12 -2.30 -15.07
N ALA A 146 -0.85 -2.09 -13.98
CA ALA A 146 -0.37 -2.39 -12.63
C ALA A 146 -1.10 -3.58 -12.00
N MET A 147 -0.44 -4.24 -11.08
CA MET A 147 -0.98 -5.27 -10.21
C MET A 147 -0.71 -4.87 -8.77
N GLU A 148 -1.76 -4.79 -7.98
CA GLU A 148 -1.67 -4.64 -6.54
C GLU A 148 -2.06 -5.94 -5.85
N ALA A 149 -1.28 -6.36 -4.87
CA ALA A 149 -1.56 -7.53 -4.05
C ALA A 149 -1.53 -7.16 -2.58
N LEU A 150 -2.64 -7.41 -1.90
CA LEU A 150 -2.81 -7.23 -0.46
C LEU A 150 -2.46 -8.53 0.26
N PHE A 151 -1.52 -8.45 1.17
CA PHE A 151 -1.11 -9.55 2.03
C PHE A 151 -1.53 -9.30 3.48
N GLU A 152 -1.87 -10.37 4.18
CA GLU A 152 -2.07 -10.40 5.63
C GLU A 152 -0.94 -11.21 6.28
N LEU A 153 -0.54 -10.79 7.47
CA LEU A 153 0.36 -11.58 8.30
C LEU A 153 -0.47 -12.62 9.08
N ASP A 154 -0.30 -13.89 8.71
CA ASP A 154 -0.97 -15.03 9.32
C ASP A 154 0.10 -16.01 9.85
N ASP A 155 0.04 -16.34 11.14
CA ASP A 155 1.03 -17.21 11.81
C ASP A 155 2.50 -16.87 11.52
N GLY A 156 2.82 -15.58 11.36
CA GLY A 156 4.17 -15.10 11.07
C GLY A 156 4.57 -15.16 9.59
N GLN A 157 3.66 -15.55 8.70
CA GLN A 157 3.87 -15.60 7.26
C GLN A 157 2.95 -14.60 6.54
N TRP A 158 3.49 -13.97 5.49
CA TRP A 158 2.70 -13.11 4.63
C TRP A 158 1.96 -13.96 3.59
N VAL A 159 0.62 -13.94 3.66
CA VAL A 159 -0.26 -14.68 2.74
C VAL A 159 -1.16 -13.73 1.96
N LEU A 160 -1.37 -14.05 0.70
CA LEU A 160 -2.21 -13.27 -0.20
C LEU A 160 -3.67 -13.28 0.28
N PHE A 161 -4.22 -12.10 0.52
CA PHE A 161 -5.63 -11.91 0.83
C PHE A 161 -6.44 -11.57 -0.42
N ALA A 162 -5.94 -10.64 -1.26
CA ALA A 162 -6.59 -10.19 -2.49
C ALA A 162 -5.55 -9.64 -3.46
N ALA A 163 -5.87 -9.67 -4.75
CA ALA A 163 -5.11 -8.99 -5.79
C ALA A 163 -6.06 -8.30 -6.77
N VAL A 164 -5.62 -7.19 -7.35
CA VAL A 164 -6.35 -6.43 -8.35
C VAL A 164 -5.42 -6.00 -9.47
N ARG A 165 -5.86 -6.18 -10.72
CA ARG A 165 -5.22 -5.58 -11.89
C ARG A 165 -5.80 -4.20 -12.13
N ILE A 166 -4.94 -3.24 -12.34
CA ILE A 166 -5.28 -1.88 -12.74
C ILE A 166 -4.78 -1.74 -14.19
N PRO A 167 -5.69 -1.68 -15.18
CA PRO A 167 -5.28 -1.53 -16.57
C PRO A 167 -4.69 -0.14 -16.80
N ALA A 168 -3.74 -0.06 -17.74
CA ALA A 168 -3.20 1.22 -18.19
C ALA A 168 -4.34 2.15 -18.64
N ALA A 169 -4.20 3.44 -18.33
CA ALA A 169 -5.15 4.44 -18.82
C ALA A 169 -5.16 4.43 -20.36
N ALA A 170 -6.34 4.34 -20.95
CA ALA A 170 -6.48 4.47 -22.40
C ALA A 170 -6.14 5.93 -22.81
N HIS A 171 -5.05 6.12 -23.54
CA HIS A 171 -4.62 7.40 -24.10
C HIS A 171 -5.32 7.70 -25.43
#